data_83187b3e6acf117893354d4ab76578e8
#
_entry.id   83187b3e6acf117893354d4ab76578e8
#
_cell.length_a   1.000
_cell.length_b   1.000
_cell.length_c   1.000
_cell.angle_alpha   90.00
_cell.angle_beta   90.00
_cell.angle_gamma   90.00
#
_symmetry.space_group_name_H-M   'P 1'
#
loop_
_entity.id
_entity.type
_entity.pdbx_description
1 polymer ?
#
loop_
_entity_poly.entity_id
_entity_poly.type
_entity_poly.pdbx_seq_one_letter_code
_entity_poly.pdbx_strand_id
1 'polypeptide(L)'
;MAFTSVKLSVDSNSYTQQMKSAAAQMRVLSAEYSTAAMKAKLFGSATDGLKAKAESLTQKISLQKNIVQLNSEQQEKLTKKLTDQKSKQEELKSKIDEARIAYEKSTEETGKNSEQSKALKNELNSLEQQYKVNESAIGKTETALANQTVKTEKSKTALMGMEKELE
;
A
#
# COMPACT_ATOMS: atom_id res chain seq x y z
N MET A 1 20.19 -25.34 2.90
CA MET A 1 18.98 -25.06 2.10
C MET A 1 18.85 -23.56 1.94
N ALA A 2 18.77 -23.07 0.71
CA ALA A 2 18.70 -21.64 0.40
C ALA A 2 17.31 -21.13 0.79
N PHE A 3 17.26 -20.15 1.71
CA PHE A 3 16.03 -19.45 2.07
C PHE A 3 15.65 -18.55 0.90
N THR A 4 14.64 -18.95 0.13
CA THR A 4 14.00 -18.08 -0.84
C THR A 4 13.17 -17.06 -0.06
N SER A 5 13.79 -15.92 0.25
CA SER A 5 13.02 -14.75 0.68
C SER A 5 12.17 -14.32 -0.51
N VAL A 6 10.90 -14.67 -0.50
CA VAL A 6 9.92 -14.10 -1.41
C VAL A 6 9.80 -12.64 -1.03
N LYS A 7 10.61 -11.79 -1.67
CA LYS A 7 10.36 -10.36 -1.75
C LYS A 7 9.09 -10.18 -2.58
N LEU A 8 7.94 -10.21 -1.95
CA LEU A 8 6.76 -9.56 -2.50
C LEU A 8 7.04 -8.05 -2.45
N SER A 9 7.79 -7.57 -3.42
CA SER A 9 7.84 -6.15 -3.71
C SER A 9 6.46 -5.79 -4.26
N VAL A 10 5.61 -5.24 -3.42
CA VAL A 10 4.54 -4.38 -3.91
C VAL A 10 5.26 -3.40 -4.80
N ASP A 11 4.91 -3.34 -6.08
CA ASP A 11 5.55 -2.46 -7.04
C ASP A 11 5.18 -1.00 -6.72
N SER A 12 5.77 -0.51 -5.62
CA SER A 12 5.60 0.85 -5.11
C SER A 12 6.20 1.87 -6.08
N ASN A 13 7.11 1.45 -6.97
CA ASN A 13 7.73 2.33 -7.95
C ASN A 13 6.73 2.68 -9.05
N SER A 14 6.00 1.70 -9.59
CA SER A 14 4.96 1.92 -10.60
C SER A 14 3.84 2.82 -10.05
N TYR A 15 3.32 2.52 -8.86
CA TYR A 15 2.32 3.36 -8.20
C TYR A 15 2.84 4.80 -7.99
N THR A 16 4.05 4.97 -7.46
CA THR A 16 4.64 6.27 -7.19
C THR A 16 4.85 7.07 -8.48
N GLN A 17 5.30 6.43 -9.56
CA GLN A 17 5.47 7.07 -10.87
C GLN A 17 4.13 7.51 -11.46
N GLN A 18 3.11 6.66 -11.42
CA GLN A 18 1.77 6.97 -11.91
C GLN A 18 1.14 8.13 -11.12
N MET A 19 1.30 8.16 -9.80
CA MET A 19 0.83 9.26 -8.96
C MET A 19 1.56 10.58 -9.25
N LYS A 20 2.87 10.54 -9.50
CA LYS A 20 3.64 11.73 -9.92
C LYS A 20 3.18 12.22 -11.28
N SER A 21 2.97 11.34 -12.24
CA SER A 21 2.44 11.68 -13.58
C SER A 21 1.06 12.32 -13.48
N ALA A 22 0.14 11.72 -12.73
CA ALA A 22 -1.20 12.27 -12.52
C ALA A 22 -1.16 13.65 -11.85
N ALA A 23 -0.31 13.86 -10.85
CA ALA A 23 -0.12 15.15 -10.21
C ALA A 23 0.44 16.22 -11.19
N ALA A 24 1.37 15.84 -12.06
CA ALA A 24 1.89 16.73 -13.10
C ALA A 24 0.81 17.13 -14.11
N GLN A 25 0.04 16.16 -14.59
CA GLN A 25 -1.09 16.43 -15.51
C GLN A 25 -2.15 17.33 -14.88
N MET A 26 -2.46 17.14 -13.59
CA MET A 26 -3.40 18.01 -12.87
C MET A 26 -2.92 19.46 -12.81
N ARG A 27 -1.61 19.68 -12.65
CA ARG A 27 -1.00 21.03 -12.68
C ARG A 27 -1.10 21.66 -14.06
N VAL A 28 -0.83 20.90 -15.14
CA VAL A 28 -0.93 21.35 -16.53
C VAL A 28 -2.36 21.77 -16.83
N LEU A 29 -3.36 20.93 -16.54
CA LEU A 29 -4.77 21.25 -16.73
C LEU A 29 -5.21 22.51 -15.95
N SER A 30 -4.64 22.73 -14.76
CA SER A 30 -4.94 23.93 -13.99
C SER A 30 -4.34 25.19 -14.62
N ALA A 31 -3.15 25.11 -15.20
CA ALA A 31 -2.50 26.20 -15.91
C ALA A 31 -3.20 26.53 -17.23
N GLU A 32 -3.59 25.51 -18.00
CA GLU A 32 -4.36 25.65 -19.25
C GLU A 32 -5.71 26.33 -19.00
N TYR A 33 -6.42 25.89 -17.95
CA TYR A 33 -7.67 26.54 -17.54
C TYR A 33 -7.45 28.01 -17.18
N SER A 34 -6.42 28.32 -16.38
CA SER A 34 -6.11 29.71 -16.00
C SER A 34 -5.86 30.58 -17.23
N THR A 35 -5.13 30.04 -18.22
CA THR A 35 -4.87 30.75 -19.50
C THR A 35 -6.13 30.93 -20.33
N ALA A 36 -6.98 29.90 -20.45
CA ALA A 36 -8.23 29.95 -21.18
C ALA A 36 -9.22 30.93 -20.52
N ALA A 37 -9.33 30.90 -19.19
CA ALA A 37 -10.18 31.84 -18.45
C ALA A 37 -9.71 33.30 -18.60
N MET A 38 -8.42 33.53 -18.64
CA MET A 38 -7.85 34.88 -18.87
C MET A 38 -8.15 35.38 -20.29
N LYS A 39 -7.97 34.51 -21.30
CA LYS A 39 -8.31 34.83 -22.70
C LYS A 39 -9.80 35.13 -22.86
N ALA A 40 -10.70 34.32 -22.28
CA ALA A 40 -12.14 34.53 -22.31
C ALA A 40 -12.52 35.85 -21.64
N LYS A 41 -11.85 36.26 -20.57
CA LYS A 41 -12.08 37.54 -19.88
C LYS A 41 -11.63 38.73 -20.72
N LEU A 42 -10.56 38.59 -21.49
CA LEU A 42 -9.98 39.70 -22.28
C LEU A 42 -10.61 39.85 -23.66
N PHE A 43 -10.97 38.76 -24.33
CA PHE A 43 -11.33 38.73 -25.75
C PHE A 43 -12.58 37.89 -26.05
N GLY A 44 -13.16 37.21 -25.06
CA GLY A 44 -14.28 36.29 -25.25
C GLY A 44 -15.54 36.74 -24.53
N SER A 45 -16.59 35.92 -24.66
CA SER A 45 -17.83 36.07 -23.91
C SER A 45 -17.78 35.34 -22.58
N ALA A 46 -18.71 35.66 -21.67
CA ALA A 46 -18.89 34.88 -20.43
C ALA A 46 -19.15 33.38 -20.70
N THR A 47 -19.83 33.08 -21.80
CA THR A 47 -20.12 31.71 -22.25
C THR A 47 -18.84 30.95 -22.62
N ASP A 48 -17.88 31.59 -23.29
CA ASP A 48 -16.59 30.95 -23.61
C ASP A 48 -15.79 30.61 -22.37
N GLY A 49 -15.82 31.48 -21.36
CA GLY A 49 -15.19 31.22 -20.04
C GLY A 49 -15.83 30.04 -19.31
N LEU A 50 -17.16 29.94 -19.31
CA LEU A 50 -17.89 28.82 -18.70
C LEU A 50 -17.59 27.49 -19.42
N LYS A 51 -17.58 27.52 -20.77
CA LYS A 51 -17.25 26.35 -21.57
C LYS A 51 -15.83 25.84 -21.27
N ALA A 52 -14.83 26.71 -21.26
CA ALA A 52 -13.45 26.37 -20.91
C ALA A 52 -13.34 25.80 -19.47
N LYS A 53 -14.11 26.34 -18.52
CA LYS A 53 -14.19 25.84 -17.16
C LYS A 53 -14.76 24.43 -17.13
N ALA A 54 -15.87 24.15 -17.80
CA ALA A 54 -16.53 22.86 -17.86
C ALA A 54 -15.63 21.79 -18.51
N GLU A 55 -14.97 22.13 -19.62
CA GLU A 55 -14.01 21.22 -20.27
C GLU A 55 -12.83 20.86 -19.39
N SER A 56 -12.20 21.85 -18.76
CA SER A 56 -11.10 21.62 -17.83
C SER A 56 -11.53 20.78 -16.62
N LEU A 57 -12.70 21.06 -16.07
CA LEU A 57 -13.23 20.32 -14.92
C LEU A 57 -13.55 18.87 -15.28
N THR A 58 -14.11 18.61 -16.46
CA THR A 58 -14.36 17.27 -16.97
C THR A 58 -13.07 16.45 -17.10
N GLN A 59 -11.99 17.06 -17.62
CA GLN A 59 -10.70 16.41 -17.73
C GLN A 59 -10.09 16.14 -16.35
N LYS A 60 -10.20 17.08 -15.41
CA LYS A 60 -9.74 16.90 -14.03
C LYS A 60 -10.50 15.80 -13.32
N ILE A 61 -11.81 15.69 -13.51
CA ILE A 61 -12.64 14.61 -12.98
C ILE A 61 -12.16 13.24 -13.50
N SER A 62 -11.92 13.13 -14.82
CA SER A 62 -11.41 11.90 -15.42
C SER A 62 -10.07 11.49 -14.80
N LEU A 63 -9.14 12.44 -14.66
CA LEU A 63 -7.84 12.20 -14.03
C LEU A 63 -7.98 11.85 -12.54
N GLN A 64 -8.89 12.52 -11.83
CA GLN A 64 -9.15 12.22 -10.41
C GLN A 64 -9.77 10.83 -10.22
N LYS A 65 -10.61 10.35 -11.13
CA LYS A 65 -11.11 8.97 -11.14
C LYS A 65 -9.96 7.97 -11.25
N ASN A 66 -8.99 8.21 -12.12
CA ASN A 66 -7.80 7.38 -12.23
C ASN A 66 -6.96 7.39 -10.92
N ILE A 67 -6.83 8.56 -10.27
CA ILE A 67 -6.14 8.67 -8.97
C ILE A 67 -6.87 7.87 -7.89
N VAL A 68 -8.19 7.92 -7.84
CA VAL A 68 -9.00 7.11 -6.91
C VAL A 68 -8.78 5.63 -7.15
N GLN A 69 -8.82 5.20 -8.42
CA GLN A 69 -8.57 3.80 -8.78
C GLN A 69 -7.18 3.33 -8.34
N LEU A 70 -6.12 4.07 -8.67
CA LEU A 70 -4.74 3.75 -8.27
C LEU A 70 -4.58 3.64 -6.75
N ASN A 71 -5.22 4.55 -6.01
CA ASN A 71 -5.20 4.51 -4.56
C ASN A 71 -5.93 3.28 -4.00
N SER A 72 -7.07 2.91 -4.60
CA SER A 72 -7.85 1.72 -4.20
C SER A 72 -7.09 0.43 -4.48
N GLU A 73 -6.48 0.30 -5.66
CA GLU A 73 -5.66 -0.86 -6.02
C GLU A 73 -4.45 -1.03 -5.08
N GLN A 74 -3.81 0.07 -4.71
CA GLN A 74 -2.71 0.04 -3.76
C GLN A 74 -3.18 -0.36 -2.35
N GLN A 75 -4.36 0.09 -1.94
CA GLN A 75 -4.97 -0.30 -0.67
C GLN A 75 -5.29 -1.80 -0.65
N GLU A 76 -5.86 -2.35 -1.72
CA GLU A 76 -6.14 -3.79 -1.86
C GLU A 76 -4.87 -4.63 -1.78
N LYS A 77 -3.80 -4.21 -2.48
CA LYS A 77 -2.48 -4.88 -2.42
C LYS A 77 -1.92 -4.91 -1.00
N LEU A 78 -2.02 -3.80 -0.27
CA LEU A 78 -1.56 -3.73 1.12
C LEU A 78 -2.43 -4.60 2.05
N THR A 79 -3.74 -4.64 1.84
CA THR A 79 -4.66 -5.50 2.59
C THR A 79 -4.33 -6.96 2.38
N LYS A 80 -4.15 -7.40 1.13
CA LYS A 80 -3.76 -8.77 0.82
C LYS A 80 -2.43 -9.13 1.47
N LYS A 81 -1.42 -8.27 1.34
CA LYS A 81 -0.12 -8.47 1.97
C LYS A 81 -0.22 -8.62 3.49
N LEU A 82 -1.05 -7.80 4.13
CA LEU A 82 -1.29 -7.89 5.57
C LEU A 82 -1.92 -9.21 5.96
N THR A 83 -2.90 -9.68 5.20
CA THR A 83 -3.54 -10.99 5.41
C THR A 83 -2.53 -12.12 5.30
N ASP A 84 -1.70 -12.14 4.24
CA ASP A 84 -0.66 -13.14 4.03
C ASP A 84 0.37 -13.15 5.17
N GLN A 85 0.77 -11.96 5.66
CA GLN A 85 1.68 -11.83 6.79
C GLN A 85 1.08 -12.34 8.10
N LYS A 86 -0.20 -12.07 8.35
CA LYS A 86 -0.92 -12.57 9.54
C LYS A 86 -1.07 -14.09 9.50
N SER A 87 -1.42 -14.66 8.36
CA SER A 87 -1.45 -16.12 8.18
C SER A 87 -0.09 -16.75 8.46
N LYS A 88 0.99 -16.18 7.91
CA LYS A 88 2.36 -16.63 8.20
C LYS A 88 2.72 -16.52 9.69
N GLN A 89 2.22 -15.50 10.38
CA GLN A 89 2.44 -15.32 11.81
C GLN A 89 1.84 -16.47 12.62
N GLU A 90 0.64 -16.91 12.28
CA GLU A 90 -0.01 -18.05 12.93
C GLU A 90 0.72 -19.38 12.63
N GLU A 91 1.18 -19.58 11.39
CA GLU A 91 1.99 -20.76 11.05
C GLU A 91 3.32 -20.79 11.83
N LEU A 92 3.98 -19.64 11.96
CA LEU A 92 5.23 -19.56 12.74
C LEU A 92 4.99 -19.83 14.22
N LYS A 93 3.87 -19.35 14.77
CA LYS A 93 3.47 -19.61 16.15
C LYS A 93 3.28 -21.11 16.39
N SER A 94 2.53 -21.81 15.52
CA SER A 94 2.35 -23.26 15.61
C SER A 94 3.69 -24.01 15.57
N LYS A 95 4.57 -23.66 14.63
CA LYS A 95 5.88 -24.27 14.50
C LYS A 95 6.78 -24.01 15.73
N ILE A 96 6.69 -22.83 16.33
CA ILE A 96 7.42 -22.51 17.57
C ILE A 96 6.93 -23.39 18.71
N ASP A 97 5.63 -23.57 18.86
CA ASP A 97 5.05 -24.41 19.91
C ASP A 97 5.44 -25.87 19.71
N GLU A 98 5.38 -26.39 18.48
CA GLU A 98 5.85 -27.74 18.13
C GLU A 98 7.35 -27.94 18.41
N ALA A 99 8.19 -26.99 17.97
CA ALA A 99 9.64 -27.05 18.19
C ALA A 99 10.00 -26.96 19.69
N ARG A 100 9.24 -26.19 20.47
CA ARG A 100 9.43 -26.11 21.93
C ARG A 100 9.13 -27.43 22.60
N ILE A 101 8.02 -28.08 22.28
CA ILE A 101 7.63 -29.38 22.80
C ILE A 101 8.70 -30.43 22.42
N ALA A 102 9.15 -30.43 21.16
CA ALA A 102 10.19 -31.34 20.69
C ALA A 102 11.53 -31.13 21.42
N TYR A 103 11.91 -29.87 21.66
CA TYR A 103 13.13 -29.54 22.40
C TYR A 103 13.03 -29.99 23.86
N GLU A 104 11.94 -29.74 24.55
CA GLU A 104 11.71 -30.17 25.94
C GLU A 104 11.81 -31.69 26.06
N LYS A 105 11.10 -32.43 25.22
CA LYS A 105 11.14 -33.88 25.17
C LYS A 105 12.57 -34.40 24.92
N SER A 106 13.28 -33.85 23.95
CA SER A 106 14.66 -34.24 23.65
C SER A 106 15.61 -33.97 24.83
N THR A 107 15.42 -32.86 25.56
CA THR A 107 16.24 -32.55 26.74
C THR A 107 16.00 -33.47 27.91
N GLU A 108 14.77 -33.97 28.07
CA GLU A 108 14.41 -34.97 29.08
C GLU A 108 15.01 -36.36 28.76
N GLU A 109 14.92 -36.77 27.48
CA GLU A 109 15.36 -38.11 27.06
C GLU A 109 16.89 -38.23 26.88
N THR A 110 17.54 -37.21 26.32
CA THR A 110 18.94 -37.28 25.88
C THR A 110 19.87 -36.24 26.52
N GLY A 111 19.32 -35.34 27.32
CA GLY A 111 20.02 -34.22 27.95
C GLY A 111 20.24 -33.02 27.04
N LYS A 112 20.41 -31.84 27.67
CA LYS A 112 20.55 -30.52 26.96
C LYS A 112 21.76 -30.43 26.04
N ASN A 113 22.78 -31.24 26.25
CA ASN A 113 24.03 -31.20 25.50
C ASN A 113 24.07 -32.17 24.33
N SER A 114 23.04 -33.00 24.14
CA SER A 114 22.96 -33.91 23.01
C SER A 114 22.93 -33.11 21.69
N GLU A 115 23.44 -33.68 20.61
CA GLU A 115 23.39 -33.02 19.30
C GLU A 115 21.96 -32.77 18.83
N GLN A 116 21.04 -33.66 19.18
CA GLN A 116 19.62 -33.53 18.87
C GLN A 116 19.00 -32.33 19.61
N SER A 117 19.23 -32.17 20.92
CA SER A 117 18.72 -31.04 21.69
C SER A 117 19.30 -29.72 21.23
N LYS A 118 20.59 -29.68 20.86
CA LYS A 118 21.23 -28.49 20.28
C LYS A 118 20.61 -28.10 18.92
N ALA A 119 20.36 -29.08 18.05
CA ALA A 119 19.72 -28.84 16.75
C ALA A 119 18.31 -28.24 16.90
N LEU A 120 17.49 -28.84 17.78
CA LEU A 120 16.16 -28.36 18.08
C LEU A 120 16.16 -26.97 18.71
N LYS A 121 17.10 -26.66 19.58
CA LYS A 121 17.26 -25.30 20.12
C LYS A 121 17.61 -24.28 19.05
N ASN A 122 18.49 -24.64 18.11
CA ASN A 122 18.83 -23.74 17.00
C ASN A 122 17.64 -23.51 16.08
N GLU A 123 16.84 -24.53 15.81
CA GLU A 123 15.61 -24.43 15.05
C GLU A 123 14.60 -23.51 15.74
N LEU A 124 14.36 -23.70 17.04
CA LEU A 124 13.48 -22.84 17.84
C LEU A 124 13.92 -21.38 17.80
N ASN A 125 15.21 -21.11 18.03
CA ASN A 125 15.75 -19.76 17.94
C ASN A 125 15.54 -19.14 16.55
N SER A 126 15.70 -19.91 15.48
CA SER A 126 15.49 -19.45 14.11
C SER A 126 14.02 -19.11 13.85
N LEU A 127 13.09 -19.93 14.32
CA LEU A 127 11.65 -19.70 14.20
C LEU A 127 11.21 -18.45 14.99
N GLU A 128 11.71 -18.28 16.21
CA GLU A 128 11.44 -17.10 17.03
C GLU A 128 11.97 -15.81 16.38
N GLN A 129 13.13 -15.86 15.73
CA GLN A 129 13.64 -14.73 14.95
C GLN A 129 12.73 -14.42 13.75
N GLN A 130 12.30 -15.44 13.01
CA GLN A 130 11.38 -15.26 11.88
C GLN A 130 10.04 -14.65 12.34
N TYR A 131 9.54 -15.09 13.49
CA TYR A 131 8.32 -14.54 14.09
C TYR A 131 8.45 -13.03 14.36
N LYS A 132 9.53 -12.62 15.04
CA LYS A 132 9.80 -11.19 15.32
C LYS A 132 9.96 -10.34 14.06
N VAL A 133 10.65 -10.87 13.05
CA VAL A 133 10.80 -10.19 11.75
C VAL A 133 9.46 -10.01 11.08
N ASN A 134 8.62 -11.05 11.08
CA ASN A 134 7.29 -10.99 10.49
C ASN A 134 6.36 -10.04 11.27
N GLU A 135 6.41 -10.03 12.60
CA GLU A 135 5.68 -9.10 13.46
C GLU A 135 6.03 -7.63 13.13
N SER A 136 7.32 -7.32 13.00
CA SER A 136 7.77 -6.00 12.55
C SER A 136 7.26 -5.65 11.14
N ALA A 137 7.23 -6.64 10.24
CA ALA A 137 6.71 -6.44 8.88
C ALA A 137 5.20 -6.17 8.87
N ILE A 138 4.43 -6.85 9.73
CA ILE A 138 3.00 -6.59 9.95
C ILE A 138 2.79 -5.14 10.38
N GLY A 139 3.46 -4.67 11.43
CA GLY A 139 3.31 -3.29 11.90
C GLY A 139 3.62 -2.23 10.84
N LYS A 140 4.66 -2.45 10.03
CA LYS A 140 4.97 -1.58 8.88
C LYS A 140 3.87 -1.59 7.82
N THR A 141 3.29 -2.77 7.53
CA THR A 141 2.23 -2.91 6.53
C THR A 141 0.92 -2.30 7.05
N GLU A 142 0.58 -2.44 8.33
CA GLU A 142 -0.57 -1.79 8.96
C GLU A 142 -0.46 -0.27 8.90
N THR A 143 0.70 0.29 9.22
CA THR A 143 0.96 1.74 9.09
C THR A 143 0.82 2.21 7.64
N ALA A 144 1.37 1.45 6.69
CA ALA A 144 1.26 1.76 5.26
C ALA A 144 -0.19 1.70 4.78
N LEU A 145 -0.97 0.71 5.24
CA LEU A 145 -2.38 0.55 4.90
C LEU A 145 -3.22 1.71 5.47
N ALA A 146 -3.01 2.09 6.74
CA ALA A 146 -3.68 3.22 7.35
C ALA A 146 -3.44 4.52 6.57
N ASN A 147 -2.18 4.80 6.22
CA ASN A 147 -1.81 5.95 5.41
C ASN A 147 -2.43 5.90 4.01
N GLN A 148 -2.50 4.72 3.39
CA GLN A 148 -3.12 4.55 2.07
C GLN A 148 -4.63 4.73 2.13
N THR A 149 -5.31 4.25 3.17
CA THR A 149 -6.74 4.49 3.39
C THR A 149 -7.06 5.99 3.45
N VAL A 150 -6.27 6.76 4.20
CA VAL A 150 -6.43 8.23 4.24
C VAL A 150 -6.26 8.87 2.87
N LYS A 151 -5.28 8.41 2.07
CA LYS A 151 -5.08 8.92 0.70
C LYS A 151 -6.26 8.58 -0.20
N THR A 152 -6.77 7.37 -0.12
CA THR A 152 -7.93 6.91 -0.88
C THR A 152 -9.16 7.77 -0.57
N GLU A 153 -9.45 8.00 0.69
CA GLU A 153 -10.60 8.82 1.11
C GLU A 153 -10.44 10.29 0.70
N LYS A 154 -9.26 10.88 0.85
CA LYS A 154 -8.97 12.23 0.35
C LYS A 154 -9.18 12.34 -1.16
N SER A 155 -8.76 11.34 -1.93
CA SER A 155 -8.94 11.37 -3.39
C SER A 155 -10.40 11.21 -3.80
N LYS A 156 -11.21 10.43 -3.08
CA LYS A 156 -12.66 10.31 -3.27
C LYS A 156 -13.38 11.64 -2.94
N THR A 157 -13.02 12.26 -1.82
CA THR A 157 -13.58 13.56 -1.42
C THR A 157 -13.28 14.64 -2.45
N ALA A 158 -12.05 14.66 -2.98
CA ALA A 158 -11.69 15.59 -4.05
C ALA A 158 -12.49 15.34 -5.34
N LEU A 159 -12.73 14.07 -5.70
CA LEU A 159 -13.57 13.71 -6.84
C LEU A 159 -15.01 14.22 -6.67
N MET A 160 -15.63 13.93 -5.53
CA MET A 160 -16.99 14.39 -5.24
C MET A 160 -17.11 15.93 -5.28
N GLY A 161 -16.08 16.64 -4.78
CA GLY A 161 -16.03 18.10 -4.85
C GLY A 161 -16.00 18.63 -6.28
N MET A 162 -15.20 18.00 -7.16
CA MET A 162 -15.13 18.39 -8.58
C MET A 162 -16.42 18.04 -9.34
N GLU A 163 -17.05 16.89 -9.05
CA GLU A 163 -18.32 16.49 -9.68
C GLU A 163 -19.43 17.48 -9.30
N LYS A 164 -19.51 17.87 -8.02
CA LYS A 164 -20.48 18.88 -7.56
C LYS A 164 -20.24 20.29 -8.16
N GLU A 165 -18.99 20.63 -8.49
CA GLU A 165 -18.68 21.92 -9.12
C GLU A 165 -19.10 21.94 -10.61
N LEU A 166 -19.21 20.77 -11.24
CA LEU A 166 -19.62 20.64 -12.65
C LEU A 166 -21.13 20.69 -12.83
N GLU A 167 -21.93 20.31 -11.80
CA GLU A 167 -23.40 20.44 -11.76
C GLU A 167 -23.84 21.91 -11.69
#